data_db33cc1bb918511d5b4f65fdf23c6965
#
_entry.id   db33cc1bb918511d5b4f65fdf23c6965
#
_cell.length_a   1.000
_cell.length_b   1.000
_cell.length_c   1.000
_cell.angle_alpha   90.00
_cell.angle_beta   90.00
_cell.angle_gamma   90.00
#
_symmetry.space_group_name_H-M   'P 1'
#
loop_
_entity.id
_entity.type
_entity.pdbx_description
1 polymer ?
#
loop_
_entity_poly.entity_id
_entity_poly.type
_entity_poly.pdbx_seq_one_letter_code
_entity_poly.pdbx_strand_id
1 'polypeptide(L)'
;MHYQHKTILEIIDGLSDEQIRRNIWPGKWSIFEIIVHLQSYQHTFVARVNEILKGETPQFSSYTAEADPLFLDNCTKNTSDVIHDMLTMRKKMTAELLSFPESDYDKLGIHPLFGKMKLADWMNFFLVHEGHHLFIIFKMAAEQKKAAL
;
A
#
# COMPACT_ATOMS: atom_id res chain seq x y z
N MET A 1 -1.12 11.97 -2.22
CA MET A 1 -1.15 10.77 -3.10
C MET A 1 -0.10 10.76 -4.21
N HIS A 2 0.22 11.88 -4.86
CA HIS A 2 1.12 11.89 -6.03
C HIS A 2 2.57 11.47 -5.78
N TYR A 3 3.11 11.70 -4.60
CA TYR A 3 4.55 11.60 -4.36
C TYR A 3 4.95 10.65 -3.23
N GLN A 4 4.12 10.46 -2.22
CA GLN A 4 4.46 9.71 -1.00
C GLN A 4 5.05 8.31 -1.31
N HIS A 5 4.43 7.54 -2.20
CA HIS A 5 4.88 6.20 -2.58
C HIS A 5 6.26 6.18 -3.27
N LYS A 6 6.66 7.30 -3.90
CA LYS A 6 7.97 7.39 -4.58
C LYS A 6 9.13 7.47 -3.60
N THR A 7 8.86 7.88 -2.36
CA THR A 7 9.86 7.91 -1.28
C THR A 7 10.49 6.54 -1.06
N ILE A 8 9.79 5.45 -1.41
CA ILE A 8 10.33 4.10 -1.30
C ILE A 8 11.62 3.92 -2.08
N LEU A 9 11.73 4.52 -3.29
CA LEU A 9 12.93 4.44 -4.13
C LEU A 9 14.15 5.07 -3.45
N GLU A 10 13.95 6.20 -2.77
CA GLU A 10 15.00 6.89 -2.03
C GLU A 10 15.39 6.13 -0.77
N ILE A 11 14.40 5.53 -0.07
CA ILE A 11 14.65 4.78 1.17
C ILE A 11 15.49 3.52 0.89
N ILE A 12 15.19 2.78 -0.19
CA ILE A 12 15.88 1.52 -0.51
C ILE A 12 17.13 1.73 -1.37
N ASP A 13 17.40 2.95 -1.81
CA ASP A 13 18.61 3.25 -2.59
C ASP A 13 19.87 2.82 -1.86
N GLY A 14 20.78 2.15 -2.58
CA GLY A 14 22.01 1.58 -2.04
C GLY A 14 21.84 0.22 -1.32
N LEU A 15 20.63 -0.34 -1.23
CA LEU A 15 20.43 -1.71 -0.75
C LEU A 15 20.47 -2.70 -1.92
N SER A 16 21.10 -3.86 -1.71
CA SER A 16 21.03 -4.98 -2.65
C SER A 16 19.65 -5.66 -2.59
N ASP A 17 19.30 -6.41 -3.66
CA ASP A 17 18.04 -7.22 -3.65
C ASP A 17 18.03 -8.24 -2.49
N GLU A 18 19.19 -8.83 -2.17
CA GLU A 18 19.32 -9.71 -1.00
C GLU A 18 18.98 -9.00 0.30
N GLN A 19 19.45 -7.76 0.50
CA GLN A 19 19.14 -6.96 1.68
C GLN A 19 17.65 -6.60 1.72
N ILE A 20 17.05 -6.22 0.59
CA ILE A 20 15.62 -5.89 0.50
C ILE A 20 14.75 -7.10 0.85
N ARG A 21 15.16 -8.32 0.49
CA ARG A 21 14.41 -9.57 0.74
C ARG A 21 14.71 -10.24 2.08
N ARG A 22 15.73 -9.78 2.80
CA ARG A 22 16.14 -10.38 4.08
C ARG A 22 15.17 -10.03 5.20
N ASN A 23 14.68 -11.03 5.93
CA ASN A 23 13.94 -10.84 7.17
C ASN A 23 14.93 -10.52 8.30
N ILE A 24 15.05 -9.26 8.67
CA ILE A 24 15.98 -8.81 9.73
C ILE A 24 15.34 -8.82 11.12
N TRP A 25 14.01 -8.79 11.20
CA TRP A 25 13.28 -8.90 12.45
C TRP A 25 12.51 -10.22 12.52
N PRO A 26 12.76 -11.07 13.53
CA PRO A 26 12.11 -12.37 13.64
C PRO A 26 10.57 -12.27 13.59
N GLY A 27 9.94 -13.08 12.74
CA GLY A 27 8.49 -13.13 12.59
C GLY A 27 7.87 -11.86 11.98
N LYS A 28 8.67 -10.98 11.36
CA LYS A 28 8.20 -9.79 10.64
C LYS A 28 8.53 -9.91 9.16
N TRP A 29 7.75 -9.20 8.35
CA TRP A 29 8.01 -9.09 6.92
C TRP A 29 9.36 -8.43 6.61
N SER A 30 9.98 -8.85 5.52
CA SER A 30 11.09 -8.14 4.87
C SER A 30 10.62 -6.83 4.25
N ILE A 31 11.57 -5.97 3.86
CA ILE A 31 11.26 -4.76 3.08
C ILE A 31 10.47 -5.14 1.81
N PHE A 32 10.89 -6.21 1.11
CA PHE A 32 10.20 -6.69 -0.07
C PHE A 32 8.75 -7.08 0.18
N GLU A 33 8.47 -7.86 1.22
CA GLU A 33 7.10 -8.28 1.55
C GLU A 33 6.22 -7.08 1.92
N ILE A 34 6.79 -6.04 2.56
CA ILE A 34 6.05 -4.79 2.82
C ILE A 34 5.75 -4.06 1.50
N ILE A 35 6.68 -4.03 0.54
CA ILE A 35 6.44 -3.45 -0.79
C ILE A 35 5.33 -4.21 -1.52
N VAL A 36 5.37 -5.54 -1.49
CA VAL A 36 4.34 -6.42 -2.05
C VAL A 36 2.98 -6.14 -1.40
N HIS A 37 2.94 -5.98 -0.07
CA HIS A 37 1.72 -5.62 0.64
C HIS A 37 1.16 -4.27 0.17
N LEU A 38 1.99 -3.25 0.05
CA LEU A 38 1.57 -1.94 -0.44
C LEU A 38 1.04 -2.00 -1.88
N GLN A 39 1.69 -2.77 -2.74
CA GLN A 39 1.25 -2.98 -4.12
C GLN A 39 -0.11 -3.70 -4.17
N SER A 40 -0.26 -4.82 -3.47
CA SER A 40 -1.48 -5.62 -3.47
C SER A 40 -2.66 -4.86 -2.83
N TYR A 41 -2.39 -4.14 -1.74
CA TYR A 41 -3.42 -3.35 -1.06
C TYR A 41 -4.00 -2.22 -1.93
N GLN A 42 -3.24 -1.67 -2.89
CA GLN A 42 -3.79 -0.69 -3.84
C GLN A 42 -4.98 -1.25 -4.63
N HIS A 43 -4.90 -2.52 -5.05
CA HIS A 43 -6.00 -3.19 -5.77
C HIS A 43 -7.24 -3.35 -4.88
N THR A 44 -7.04 -3.78 -3.63
CA THR A 44 -8.12 -3.86 -2.63
C THR A 44 -8.75 -2.49 -2.38
N PHE A 45 -7.92 -1.44 -2.26
CA PHE A 45 -8.41 -0.08 -2.05
C PHE A 45 -9.26 0.40 -3.23
N VAL A 46 -8.80 0.22 -4.48
CA VAL A 46 -9.57 0.58 -5.68
C VAL A 46 -10.90 -0.19 -5.75
N ALA A 47 -10.89 -1.50 -5.44
CA ALA A 47 -12.12 -2.27 -5.40
C ALA A 47 -13.11 -1.70 -4.38
N ARG A 48 -12.65 -1.33 -3.19
CA ARG A 48 -13.49 -0.70 -2.15
C ARG A 48 -14.03 0.66 -2.60
N VAL A 49 -13.20 1.50 -3.23
CA VAL A 49 -13.63 2.78 -3.80
C VAL A 49 -14.77 2.57 -4.80
N ASN A 50 -14.63 1.61 -5.71
CA ASN A 50 -15.64 1.31 -6.71
C ASN A 50 -16.97 0.86 -6.07
N GLU A 51 -16.93 0.08 -4.99
CA GLU A 51 -18.14 -0.30 -4.25
C GLU A 51 -18.77 0.91 -3.54
N ILE A 52 -17.99 1.77 -2.91
CA ILE A 52 -18.48 3.01 -2.27
C ILE A 52 -19.16 3.92 -3.28
N LEU A 53 -18.60 4.03 -4.49
CA LEU A 53 -19.15 4.88 -5.56
C LEU A 53 -20.54 4.44 -6.02
N LYS A 54 -20.93 3.18 -5.83
CA LYS A 54 -22.31 2.70 -6.11
C LYS A 54 -23.36 3.33 -5.18
N GLY A 55 -22.95 3.88 -4.02
CA GLY A 55 -23.82 4.61 -3.10
C GLY A 55 -24.60 3.75 -2.12
N GLU A 56 -24.35 2.44 -2.06
CA GLU A 56 -25.08 1.48 -1.21
C GLU A 56 -24.51 1.34 0.20
N THR A 57 -23.53 2.14 0.57
CA THR A 57 -22.83 2.08 1.88
C THR A 57 -22.29 0.67 2.20
N PRO A 58 -21.41 0.11 1.38
CA PRO A 58 -20.94 -1.26 1.53
C PRO A 58 -20.19 -1.46 2.85
N GLN A 59 -20.31 -2.67 3.42
CA GLN A 59 -19.53 -3.09 4.58
C GLN A 59 -18.37 -3.97 4.13
N PHE A 60 -17.15 -3.61 4.55
CA PHE A 60 -15.94 -4.35 4.20
C PHE A 60 -15.45 -5.22 5.36
N SER A 61 -14.86 -6.36 5.01
CA SER A 61 -14.08 -7.18 5.94
C SER A 61 -12.67 -6.61 6.15
N SER A 62 -12.01 -7.03 7.22
CA SER A 62 -10.59 -6.73 7.43
C SER A 62 -9.74 -7.32 6.29
N TYR A 63 -8.75 -6.57 5.85
CA TYR A 63 -7.77 -7.07 4.88
C TYR A 63 -6.68 -7.85 5.63
N THR A 64 -6.35 -9.03 5.10
CA THR A 64 -5.24 -9.88 5.57
C THR A 64 -4.38 -10.22 4.36
N ALA A 65 -3.14 -9.75 4.35
CA ALA A 65 -2.25 -9.91 3.20
C ALA A 65 -1.98 -11.38 2.87
N GLU A 66 -1.75 -12.20 3.90
CA GLU A 66 -1.45 -13.63 3.74
C GLU A 66 -2.64 -14.44 3.18
N ALA A 67 -3.84 -13.87 3.20
CA ALA A 67 -5.04 -14.47 2.59
C ALA A 67 -5.33 -13.89 1.19
N ASP A 68 -4.58 -12.89 0.74
CA ASP A 68 -4.74 -12.27 -0.57
C ASP A 68 -3.94 -13.03 -1.63
N PRO A 69 -4.59 -13.68 -2.63
CA PRO A 69 -3.88 -14.37 -3.71
C PRO A 69 -2.91 -13.49 -4.48
N LEU A 70 -3.21 -12.18 -4.62
CA LEU A 70 -2.35 -11.23 -5.31
C LEU A 70 -1.06 -10.96 -4.51
N PHE A 71 -1.17 -10.86 -3.17
CA PHE A 71 0.01 -10.77 -2.31
C PHE A 71 0.91 -12.00 -2.46
N LEU A 72 0.34 -13.19 -2.40
CA LEU A 72 1.08 -14.44 -2.52
C LEU A 72 1.77 -14.57 -3.90
N ASP A 73 1.07 -14.24 -4.98
CA ASP A 73 1.63 -14.24 -6.34
C ASP A 73 2.78 -13.23 -6.46
N ASN A 74 2.57 -12.01 -6.00
CA ASN A 74 3.58 -10.95 -6.07
C ASN A 74 4.84 -11.25 -5.24
N CYS A 75 4.74 -12.03 -4.16
CA CYS A 75 5.90 -12.48 -3.40
C CYS A 75 6.88 -13.34 -4.23
N THR A 76 6.43 -13.93 -5.33
CA THR A 76 7.26 -14.74 -6.23
C THR A 76 7.96 -13.92 -7.33
N LYS A 77 7.59 -12.65 -7.51
CA LYS A 77 8.11 -11.77 -8.57
C LYS A 77 9.44 -11.11 -8.21
N ASN A 78 10.09 -10.52 -9.20
CA ASN A 78 11.27 -9.69 -8.99
C ASN A 78 10.89 -8.38 -8.27
N THR A 79 11.77 -7.87 -7.43
CA THR A 79 11.56 -6.62 -6.69
C THR A 79 11.28 -5.43 -7.60
N SER A 80 12.05 -5.33 -8.70
CA SER A 80 11.87 -4.26 -9.70
C SER A 80 10.49 -4.29 -10.35
N ASP A 81 9.97 -5.49 -10.66
CA ASP A 81 8.67 -5.64 -11.31
C ASP A 81 7.54 -5.23 -10.37
N VAL A 82 7.59 -5.65 -9.10
CA VAL A 82 6.61 -5.27 -8.09
C VAL A 82 6.61 -3.75 -7.85
N ILE A 83 7.79 -3.12 -7.77
CA ILE A 83 7.90 -1.67 -7.62
C ILE A 83 7.34 -0.95 -8.84
N HIS A 84 7.69 -1.41 -10.05
CA HIS A 84 7.17 -0.84 -11.30
C HIS A 84 5.63 -0.89 -11.35
N ASP A 85 5.05 -2.04 -11.03
CA ASP A 85 3.60 -2.25 -11.00
C ASP A 85 2.94 -1.35 -9.94
N MET A 86 3.55 -1.24 -8.75
CA MET A 86 3.07 -0.35 -7.68
C MET A 86 3.02 1.13 -8.14
N LEU A 87 4.09 1.61 -8.78
CA LEU A 87 4.18 3.00 -9.25
C LEU A 87 3.19 3.27 -10.39
N THR A 88 3.06 2.33 -11.32
CA THR A 88 2.16 2.41 -12.47
C THR A 88 0.70 2.41 -12.01
N MET A 89 0.34 1.49 -11.12
CA MET A 89 -1.01 1.42 -10.54
C MET A 89 -1.34 2.69 -9.77
N ARG A 90 -0.40 3.23 -8.97
CA ARG A 90 -0.60 4.46 -8.23
C ARG A 90 -0.89 5.65 -9.13
N LYS A 91 -0.16 5.79 -10.22
CA LYS A 91 -0.39 6.87 -11.19
C LYS A 91 -1.81 6.83 -11.73
N LYS A 92 -2.27 5.64 -12.14
CA LYS A 92 -3.64 5.41 -12.64
C LYS A 92 -4.68 5.71 -11.56
N MET A 93 -4.53 5.10 -10.39
CA MET A 93 -5.44 5.28 -9.25
C MET A 93 -5.56 6.75 -8.83
N THR A 94 -4.45 7.48 -8.75
CA THR A 94 -4.47 8.89 -8.36
C THR A 94 -5.18 9.75 -9.38
N ALA A 95 -4.97 9.52 -10.68
CA ALA A 95 -5.66 10.25 -11.73
C ALA A 95 -7.18 10.01 -11.67
N GLU A 96 -7.59 8.77 -11.45
CA GLU A 96 -9.00 8.38 -11.32
C GLU A 96 -9.65 9.03 -10.09
N LEU A 97 -9.03 8.89 -8.91
CA LEU A 97 -9.55 9.47 -7.67
C LEU A 97 -9.72 10.99 -7.74
N LEU A 98 -8.82 11.71 -8.42
CA LEU A 98 -8.89 13.17 -8.56
C LEU A 98 -9.89 13.63 -9.64
N SER A 99 -10.42 12.72 -10.44
CA SER A 99 -11.42 13.02 -11.48
C SER A 99 -12.86 12.92 -10.97
N PHE A 100 -13.09 12.42 -9.77
CA PHE A 100 -14.44 12.25 -9.23
C PHE A 100 -15.11 13.60 -8.95
N PRO A 101 -16.44 13.70 -9.16
CA PRO A 101 -17.23 14.84 -8.70
C PRO A 101 -17.11 15.02 -7.18
N GLU A 102 -17.17 16.27 -6.71
CA GLU A 102 -17.05 16.59 -5.28
C GLU A 102 -18.04 15.81 -4.40
N SER A 103 -19.26 15.60 -4.90
CA SER A 103 -20.31 14.83 -4.22
C SER A 103 -19.93 13.37 -3.96
N ASP A 104 -19.02 12.78 -4.72
CA ASP A 104 -18.62 11.39 -4.56
C ASP A 104 -17.75 11.19 -3.31
N TYR A 105 -17.02 12.22 -2.88
CA TYR A 105 -16.18 12.14 -1.68
C TYR A 105 -16.98 12.02 -0.38
N ASP A 106 -18.28 12.36 -0.39
CA ASP A 106 -19.21 12.20 0.74
C ASP A 106 -19.86 10.82 0.80
N LYS A 107 -19.74 9.99 -0.24
CA LYS A 107 -20.28 8.63 -0.25
C LYS A 107 -19.61 7.79 0.85
N LEU A 108 -20.39 6.86 1.42
CA LEU A 108 -20.04 6.14 2.64
C LEU A 108 -19.66 4.68 2.36
N GLY A 109 -18.67 4.19 3.11
CA GLY A 109 -18.38 2.78 3.27
C GLY A 109 -18.15 2.46 4.76
N ILE A 110 -18.40 1.21 5.18
CA ILE A 110 -18.21 0.78 6.56
C ILE A 110 -16.89 0.03 6.69
N HIS A 111 -15.95 0.63 7.43
CA HIS A 111 -14.68 0.01 7.77
C HIS A 111 -14.87 -0.94 8.98
N PRO A 112 -14.26 -2.14 9.01
CA PRO A 112 -14.47 -3.12 10.06
C PRO A 112 -14.07 -2.63 11.47
N LEU A 113 -13.10 -1.70 11.55
CA LEU A 113 -12.61 -1.15 12.81
C LEU A 113 -13.13 0.27 13.08
N PHE A 114 -13.18 1.13 12.04
CA PHE A 114 -13.50 2.56 12.20
C PHE A 114 -14.96 2.92 11.93
N GLY A 115 -15.79 1.94 11.53
CA GLY A 115 -17.21 2.17 11.25
C GLY A 115 -17.45 2.93 9.94
N LYS A 116 -18.48 3.78 9.92
CA LYS A 116 -18.85 4.58 8.75
C LYS A 116 -17.81 5.64 8.46
N MET A 117 -17.27 5.63 7.25
CA MET A 117 -16.29 6.59 6.75
C MET A 117 -16.71 7.11 5.39
N LYS A 118 -16.54 8.41 5.14
CA LYS A 118 -16.66 9.01 3.81
C LYS A 118 -15.54 8.53 2.89
N LEU A 119 -15.73 8.58 1.58
CA LEU A 119 -14.66 8.28 0.63
C LEU A 119 -13.42 9.13 0.87
N ALA A 120 -13.57 10.41 1.22
CA ALA A 120 -12.47 11.29 1.62
C ALA A 120 -11.66 10.71 2.81
N ASP A 121 -12.35 10.15 3.81
CA ASP A 121 -11.68 9.52 4.98
C ASP A 121 -10.97 8.22 4.60
N TRP A 122 -11.55 7.43 3.68
CA TRP A 122 -10.89 6.25 3.12
C TRP A 122 -9.60 6.61 2.39
N MET A 123 -9.58 7.71 1.65
CA MET A 123 -8.37 8.22 1.00
C MET A 123 -7.31 8.66 2.01
N ASN A 124 -7.71 9.35 3.08
CA ASN A 124 -6.81 9.74 4.17
C ASN A 124 -6.27 8.51 4.90
N PHE A 125 -7.14 7.53 5.21
CA PHE A 125 -6.72 6.26 5.82
C PHE A 125 -5.69 5.53 4.95
N PHE A 126 -5.91 5.48 3.63
CA PHE A 126 -4.95 4.87 2.70
C PHE A 126 -3.57 5.54 2.78
N LEU A 127 -3.50 6.87 2.83
CA LEU A 127 -2.24 7.60 2.95
C LEU A 127 -1.53 7.36 4.29
N VAL A 128 -2.30 7.31 5.39
CA VAL A 128 -1.76 7.03 6.74
C VAL A 128 -1.24 5.60 6.81
N HIS A 129 -1.98 4.63 6.27
CA HIS A 129 -1.57 3.24 6.20
C HIS A 129 -0.26 3.06 5.40
N GLU A 130 -0.17 3.68 4.22
CA GLU A 130 1.07 3.68 3.43
C GLU A 130 2.22 4.34 4.18
N GLY A 131 1.98 5.51 4.81
CA GLY A 131 3.00 6.22 5.59
C GLY A 131 3.53 5.38 6.76
N HIS A 132 2.68 4.61 7.43
CA HIS A 132 3.08 3.65 8.45
C HIS A 132 4.07 2.62 7.91
N HIS A 133 3.76 2.01 6.78
CA HIS A 133 4.63 1.01 6.15
C HIS A 133 5.93 1.60 5.61
N LEU A 134 5.89 2.79 5.00
CA LEU A 134 7.09 3.51 4.56
C LEU A 134 8.03 3.82 5.74
N PHE A 135 7.48 4.18 6.90
CA PHE A 135 8.29 4.40 8.10
C PHE A 135 8.94 3.10 8.61
N ILE A 136 8.25 1.96 8.53
CA ILE A 136 8.84 0.66 8.86
C ILE A 136 9.99 0.33 7.90
N ILE A 137 9.77 0.48 6.58
CA ILE A 137 10.82 0.26 5.57
C ILE A 137 12.03 1.16 5.85
N PHE A 138 11.80 2.44 6.17
CA PHE A 138 12.88 3.39 6.50
C PHE A 138 13.74 2.89 7.68
N LYS A 139 13.10 2.40 8.75
CA LYS A 139 13.83 1.85 9.91
C LYS A 139 14.66 0.62 9.51
N MET A 140 14.08 -0.30 8.77
CA MET A 140 14.76 -1.52 8.31
C MET A 140 15.92 -1.20 7.37
N ALA A 141 15.73 -0.28 6.43
CA ALA A 141 16.78 0.15 5.50
C ALA A 141 17.94 0.82 6.25
N ALA A 142 17.65 1.69 7.21
CA ALA A 142 18.67 2.34 8.03
C ALA A 142 19.48 1.34 8.85
N GLU A 143 18.87 0.30 9.40
CA GLU A 143 19.52 -0.77 10.15
C GLU A 143 20.45 -1.59 9.22
N GLN A 144 20.00 -1.96 8.03
CA GLN A 144 20.79 -2.71 7.07
C GLN A 144 21.97 -1.91 6.50
N LYS A 145 21.78 -0.59 6.26
CA LYS A 145 22.86 0.29 5.82
C LYS A 145 23.95 0.45 6.88
N LYS A 146 23.58 0.50 8.17
CA LYS A 146 24.56 0.53 9.28
C LYS A 146 25.36 -0.77 9.41
N ALA A 147 24.73 -1.91 9.17
CA ALA A 147 25.41 -3.21 9.26
C ALA A 147 26.40 -3.46 8.11
N ALA A 148 26.36 -2.66 7.04
CA ALA A 148 27.24 -2.72 5.88
C ALA A 148 28.48 -1.78 5.99
N LEU A 149 28.54 -0.95 7.03
CA LEU A 149 29.66 -0.06 7.36
C LEU A 149 30.63 -0.71 8.32
#